data_a5722652fb22fbeb0292721dfd720c5d
#
_entry.id   a5722652fb22fbeb0292721dfd720c5d
#
_cell.length_a   1.000
_cell.length_b   1.000
_cell.length_c   1.000
_cell.angle_alpha   90.00
_cell.angle_beta   90.00
_cell.angle_gamma   90.00
#
_symmetry.space_group_name_H-M   'P 1'
#
loop_
_entity.id
_entity.type
_entity.pdbx_description
1 polymer ?
#
loop_
_entity_poly.entity_id
_entity_poly.type
_entity_poly.pdbx_seq_one_letter_code
_entity_poly.pdbx_strand_id
1 'polypeptide(L)'
;VPTPKRRESASVPRRPVKAPETRKEAYRAYRDRQDRQRSKGVTRSVPGAPKGEDTRHYRPQDLSPARSYARDFIDSRRSASEFFLPFSILIIVLLFVNIPVFQVGVAYVIWPLMMVTIVAEGILVGRTVKKRATEYFPDDDLLRGIGMYAAMRQLQFRRLRLPKPKLKVGENPVPKSLR
;
A
#
# COMPACT_ATOMS: atom_id res chain seq x y z
N VAL A 1 18.95 38.14 -13.23
CA VAL A 1 19.57 37.41 -14.37
C VAL A 1 18.42 36.82 -15.17
N PRO A 2 18.29 37.17 -16.49
CA PRO A 2 17.18 36.65 -17.31
C PRO A 2 17.35 35.15 -17.53
N THR A 3 16.27 34.40 -17.30
CA THR A 3 16.19 32.96 -17.55
C THR A 3 16.45 32.64 -19.02
N PRO A 4 17.33 31.68 -19.36
CA PRO A 4 17.64 31.34 -20.76
C PRO A 4 16.37 30.90 -21.47
N LYS A 5 16.15 31.44 -22.67
CA LYS A 5 14.96 31.19 -23.49
C LYS A 5 14.90 29.69 -23.84
N ARG A 6 13.72 29.08 -23.69
CA ARG A 6 13.41 27.66 -23.96
C ARG A 6 13.94 27.10 -25.30
N ARG A 7 14.32 27.97 -26.24
CA ARG A 7 14.89 27.59 -27.54
C ARG A 7 16.37 27.18 -27.48
N GLU A 8 17.12 27.65 -26.47
CA GLU A 8 18.57 27.34 -26.33
C GLU A 8 18.81 25.96 -25.70
N SER A 9 17.84 25.45 -24.93
CA SER A 9 17.89 24.08 -24.35
C SER A 9 17.43 22.98 -25.32
N ALA A 10 16.95 23.33 -26.52
CA ALA A 10 16.40 22.39 -27.52
C ALA A 10 17.40 22.01 -28.63
N SER A 11 18.68 22.35 -28.51
CA SER A 11 19.67 22.31 -29.60
C SER A 11 20.35 20.97 -29.86
N VAL A 12 19.87 19.86 -29.30
CA VAL A 12 20.37 18.55 -29.73
C VAL A 12 19.43 17.98 -30.79
N PRO A 13 19.85 17.97 -32.09
CA PRO A 13 19.01 17.39 -33.14
C PRO A 13 18.81 15.90 -32.84
N ARG A 14 17.55 15.51 -32.57
CA ARG A 14 17.18 14.11 -32.43
C ARG A 14 17.43 13.41 -33.75
N ARG A 15 18.36 12.47 -33.80
CA ARG A 15 18.59 11.63 -34.98
C ARG A 15 17.25 11.02 -35.40
N PRO A 16 16.84 11.12 -36.66
CA PRO A 16 15.62 10.50 -37.15
C PRO A 16 15.71 8.98 -36.91
N VAL A 17 14.75 8.45 -36.19
CA VAL A 17 14.64 7.01 -35.96
C VAL A 17 14.11 6.40 -37.24
N LYS A 18 14.89 5.48 -37.87
CA LYS A 18 14.45 4.74 -39.05
C LYS A 18 13.12 4.05 -38.77
N ALA A 19 12.14 4.22 -39.65
CA ALA A 19 10.85 3.54 -39.49
C ALA A 19 11.05 2.02 -39.65
N PRO A 20 10.38 1.18 -38.88
CA PRO A 20 10.50 -0.27 -39.00
C PRO A 20 9.94 -0.72 -40.36
N GLU A 21 10.72 -1.52 -41.10
CA GLU A 21 10.36 -2.02 -42.43
C GLU A 21 9.43 -3.22 -42.36
N THR A 22 9.46 -3.96 -41.28
CA THR A 22 8.63 -5.17 -41.10
C THR A 22 7.74 -5.09 -39.87
N ARG A 23 6.58 -5.74 -39.93
CA ARG A 23 5.64 -5.87 -38.79
C ARG A 23 6.32 -6.46 -37.55
N LYS A 24 7.27 -7.37 -37.74
CA LYS A 24 8.03 -8.04 -36.66
C LYS A 24 8.99 -7.06 -35.97
N GLU A 25 9.62 -6.19 -36.75
CA GLU A 25 10.49 -5.12 -36.20
C GLU A 25 9.68 -4.04 -35.48
N ALA A 26 8.52 -3.66 -36.04
CA ALA A 26 7.61 -2.73 -35.38
C ALA A 26 7.17 -3.26 -33.99
N TYR A 27 6.85 -4.54 -33.89
CA TYR A 27 6.48 -5.18 -32.64
C TYR A 27 7.65 -5.24 -31.64
N ARG A 28 8.87 -5.57 -32.12
CA ARG A 28 10.08 -5.54 -31.28
C ARG A 28 10.37 -4.13 -30.78
N ALA A 29 10.33 -3.14 -31.66
CA ALA A 29 10.55 -1.73 -31.29
C ALA A 29 9.49 -1.22 -30.30
N TYR A 30 8.25 -1.65 -30.43
CA TYR A 30 7.18 -1.34 -29.47
C TYR A 30 7.45 -1.96 -28.11
N ARG A 31 7.85 -3.24 -28.06
CA ARG A 31 8.20 -3.95 -26.83
C ARG A 31 9.38 -3.31 -26.13
N ASP A 32 10.45 -2.97 -26.88
CA ASP A 32 11.63 -2.30 -26.35
C ASP A 32 11.31 -0.89 -25.80
N ARG A 33 10.41 -0.15 -26.45
CA ARG A 33 9.92 1.13 -25.93
C ARG A 33 9.14 0.94 -24.63
N GLN A 34 8.32 -0.08 -24.54
CA GLN A 34 7.53 -0.41 -23.35
C GLN A 34 8.44 -0.82 -22.20
N ASP A 35 9.47 -1.63 -22.47
CA ASP A 35 10.45 -2.05 -21.48
C ASP A 35 11.33 -0.89 -21.00
N ARG A 36 11.75 0.00 -21.91
CA ARG A 36 12.44 1.26 -21.57
C ARG A 36 11.56 2.22 -20.75
N GLN A 37 10.27 2.28 -21.03
CA GLN A 37 9.33 3.07 -20.22
C GLN A 37 9.13 2.45 -18.83
N ARG A 38 9.03 1.12 -18.76
CA ARG A 38 8.97 0.38 -17.50
C ARG A 38 10.25 0.59 -16.67
N SER A 39 11.42 0.46 -17.29
CA SER A 39 12.70 0.66 -16.60
C SER A 39 12.90 2.12 -16.16
N LYS A 40 12.51 3.11 -16.98
CA LYS A 40 12.53 4.52 -16.58
C LYS A 40 11.52 4.84 -15.47
N GLY A 41 10.37 4.16 -15.43
CA GLY A 41 9.41 4.26 -14.33
C GLY A 41 9.94 3.66 -13.02
N VAL A 42 10.79 2.64 -13.11
CA VAL A 42 11.47 2.01 -11.96
C VAL A 42 12.60 2.88 -11.42
N THR A 43 13.31 3.60 -12.30
CA THR A 43 14.44 4.49 -11.94
C THR A 43 14.00 5.89 -11.51
N ARG A 44 12.72 6.23 -11.63
CA ARG A 44 12.20 7.47 -11.05
C ARG A 44 12.06 7.24 -9.56
N SER A 45 13.21 7.32 -8.87
CA SER A 45 13.24 7.31 -7.40
C SER A 45 12.35 8.44 -6.92
N VAL A 46 11.23 8.08 -6.31
CA VAL A 46 10.37 9.06 -5.65
C VAL A 46 11.23 9.69 -4.56
N PRO A 47 11.43 11.02 -4.53
CA PRO A 47 12.23 11.66 -3.48
C PRO A 47 11.73 11.19 -2.10
N GLY A 48 12.64 10.68 -1.26
CA GLY A 48 12.31 10.15 0.06
C GLY A 48 11.94 8.66 0.10
N ALA A 49 11.86 7.97 -1.04
CA ALA A 49 11.65 6.52 -1.03
C ALA A 49 12.91 5.78 -0.57
N PRO A 50 12.77 4.68 0.19
CA PRO A 50 13.89 3.86 0.61
C PRO A 50 14.65 3.31 -0.61
N LYS A 51 15.98 3.40 -0.57
CA LYS A 51 16.84 2.87 -1.64
C LYS A 51 16.66 1.35 -1.76
N GLY A 52 16.45 0.87 -2.98
CA GLY A 52 16.31 -0.56 -3.28
C GLY A 52 14.91 -1.15 -3.19
N GLU A 53 13.88 -0.35 -2.89
CA GLU A 53 12.49 -0.81 -2.88
C GLU A 53 11.74 -0.49 -4.19
N ASP A 54 10.75 -1.31 -4.50
CA ASP A 54 9.84 -1.08 -5.63
C ASP A 54 8.92 0.11 -5.33
N THR A 55 9.27 1.27 -5.87
CA THR A 55 8.57 2.54 -5.62
C THR A 55 7.26 2.71 -6.39
N ARG A 56 6.90 1.74 -7.25
CA ARG A 56 5.70 1.80 -8.09
C ARG A 56 4.41 1.92 -7.28
N HIS A 57 4.41 1.36 -6.08
CA HIS A 57 3.24 1.29 -5.21
C HIS A 57 3.22 2.37 -4.14
N TYR A 58 4.23 3.25 -4.12
CA TYR A 58 4.28 4.37 -3.18
C TYR A 58 3.57 5.58 -3.78
N ARG A 59 2.58 6.07 -3.07
CA ARG A 59 2.03 7.40 -3.33
C ARG A 59 2.93 8.44 -2.65
N PRO A 60 3.04 9.68 -3.17
CA PRO A 60 3.83 10.72 -2.51
C PRO A 60 3.49 10.89 -1.01
N GLN A 61 2.22 10.73 -0.69
CA GLN A 61 1.72 10.77 0.69
C GLN A 61 2.26 9.64 1.58
N ASP A 62 2.59 8.48 1.01
CA ASP A 62 3.06 7.31 1.75
C ASP A 62 4.54 7.43 2.16
N LEU A 63 5.23 8.46 1.70
CA LEU A 63 6.63 8.74 2.04
C LEU A 63 6.78 9.52 3.35
N SER A 64 5.68 10.06 3.90
CA SER A 64 5.67 10.74 5.19
C SER A 64 6.18 9.79 6.28
N PRO A 65 7.03 10.30 7.21
CA PRO A 65 7.52 9.54 8.35
C PRO A 65 6.39 8.94 9.20
N ALA A 66 5.34 9.73 9.47
CA ALA A 66 4.19 9.29 10.24
C ALA A 66 3.43 8.14 9.55
N ARG A 67 3.23 8.21 8.22
CA ARG A 67 2.59 7.10 7.49
C ARG A 67 3.49 5.87 7.37
N SER A 68 4.80 6.05 7.27
CA SER A 68 5.75 4.94 7.31
C SER A 68 5.64 4.21 8.64
N TYR A 69 5.64 4.96 9.76
CA TYR A 69 5.42 4.40 11.09
C TYR A 69 4.07 3.65 11.21
N ALA A 70 2.99 4.26 10.69
CA ALA A 70 1.67 3.61 10.71
C ALA A 70 1.66 2.27 9.96
N ARG A 71 2.35 2.19 8.81
CA ARG A 71 2.50 0.93 8.07
C ARG A 71 3.24 -0.11 8.89
N ASP A 72 4.40 0.27 9.43
CA ASP A 72 5.26 -0.61 10.20
C ASP A 72 4.55 -1.11 11.46
N PHE A 73 3.77 -0.24 12.12
CA PHE A 73 2.95 -0.60 13.27
C PHE A 73 1.88 -1.64 12.93
N ILE A 74 1.16 -1.47 11.81
CA ILE A 74 0.14 -2.43 11.36
C ILE A 74 0.77 -3.74 10.90
N ASP A 75 1.92 -3.67 10.23
CA ASP A 75 2.59 -4.84 9.67
C ASP A 75 3.32 -5.67 10.74
N SER A 76 3.66 -5.07 11.89
CA SER A 76 4.30 -5.75 13.02
C SER A 76 3.34 -6.57 13.89
N ARG A 77 2.03 -6.43 13.70
CA ARG A 77 1.02 -7.12 14.51
C ARG A 77 0.10 -8.00 13.68
N ARG A 78 -0.47 -9.03 14.31
CA ARG A 78 -1.59 -9.78 13.75
C ARG A 78 -2.88 -9.00 13.97
N SER A 79 -3.78 -9.06 13.01
CA SER A 79 -5.08 -8.40 13.06
C SER A 79 -6.20 -9.43 12.94
N ALA A 80 -7.33 -9.19 13.61
CA ALA A 80 -8.52 -10.01 13.45
C ALA A 80 -9.03 -10.03 12.02
N SER A 81 -8.80 -8.94 11.27
CA SER A 81 -9.15 -8.86 9.85
C SER A 81 -8.42 -9.89 8.96
N GLU A 82 -7.27 -10.41 9.38
CA GLU A 82 -6.56 -11.48 8.64
C GLU A 82 -7.33 -12.80 8.66
N PHE A 83 -8.12 -13.02 9.71
CA PHE A 83 -8.96 -14.21 9.86
C PHE A 83 -10.32 -14.06 9.17
N PHE A 84 -10.67 -12.84 8.73
CA PHE A 84 -11.96 -12.56 8.09
C PHE A 84 -12.20 -13.44 6.86
N LEU A 85 -11.23 -13.54 5.95
CA LEU A 85 -11.38 -14.27 4.71
C LEU A 85 -11.54 -15.80 4.93
N PRO A 86 -10.64 -16.49 5.67
CA PRO A 86 -10.82 -17.91 5.93
C PRO A 86 -12.10 -18.20 6.73
N PHE A 87 -12.46 -17.30 7.65
CA PHE A 87 -13.67 -17.47 8.44
C PHE A 87 -14.94 -17.24 7.60
N SER A 88 -14.92 -16.29 6.68
CA SER A 88 -16.02 -16.07 5.72
C SER A 88 -16.23 -17.28 4.82
N ILE A 89 -15.16 -17.90 4.34
CA ILE A 89 -15.25 -19.12 3.55
C ILE A 89 -15.87 -20.25 4.39
N LEU A 90 -15.42 -20.41 5.62
CA LEU A 90 -15.99 -21.39 6.54
C LEU A 90 -17.49 -21.16 6.75
N ILE A 91 -17.91 -19.91 6.99
CA ILE A 91 -19.33 -19.56 7.15
C ILE A 91 -20.12 -19.93 5.89
N ILE A 92 -19.60 -19.62 4.71
CA ILE A 92 -20.26 -19.96 3.45
C ILE A 92 -20.43 -21.49 3.33
N VAL A 93 -19.41 -22.27 3.62
CA VAL A 93 -19.48 -23.74 3.61
C VAL A 93 -20.54 -24.25 4.60
N LEU A 94 -20.57 -23.68 5.80
CA LEU A 94 -21.52 -24.06 6.85
C LEU A 94 -22.98 -23.70 6.49
N LEU A 95 -23.20 -22.67 5.68
CA LEU A 95 -24.54 -22.33 5.17
C LEU A 95 -25.12 -23.38 4.20
N PHE A 96 -24.29 -24.23 3.59
CA PHE A 96 -24.76 -25.36 2.79
C PHE A 96 -25.19 -26.55 3.64
N VAL A 97 -24.89 -26.57 4.95
CA VAL A 97 -25.40 -27.58 5.87
C VAL A 97 -26.86 -27.25 6.16
N ASN A 98 -27.75 -28.14 5.75
CA ASN A 98 -29.21 -27.91 5.84
C ASN A 98 -29.73 -28.11 7.29
N ILE A 99 -29.27 -27.27 8.22
CA ILE A 99 -29.72 -27.20 9.61
C ILE A 99 -30.19 -25.77 9.87
N PRO A 100 -31.51 -25.50 9.87
CA PRO A 100 -32.04 -24.14 9.94
C PRO A 100 -31.58 -23.36 11.18
N VAL A 101 -31.55 -23.98 12.35
CA VAL A 101 -31.09 -23.34 13.60
C VAL A 101 -29.66 -22.86 13.50
N PHE A 102 -28.81 -23.65 12.84
CA PHE A 102 -27.41 -23.31 12.64
C PHE A 102 -27.24 -22.14 11.65
N GLN A 103 -27.97 -22.15 10.54
CA GLN A 103 -27.95 -21.04 9.56
C GLN A 103 -28.37 -19.72 10.18
N VAL A 104 -29.44 -19.72 10.97
CA VAL A 104 -29.91 -18.55 11.71
C VAL A 104 -28.86 -18.06 12.70
N GLY A 105 -28.26 -18.96 13.50
CA GLY A 105 -27.17 -18.62 14.44
C GLY A 105 -25.96 -18.01 13.75
N VAL A 106 -25.55 -18.56 12.61
CA VAL A 106 -24.43 -18.01 11.80
C VAL A 106 -24.74 -16.64 11.27
N ALA A 107 -25.92 -16.45 10.65
CA ALA A 107 -26.29 -15.21 10.00
C ALA A 107 -26.55 -14.05 10.99
N TYR A 108 -27.22 -14.34 12.11
CA TYR A 108 -27.67 -13.28 13.03
C TYR A 108 -26.78 -13.09 14.26
N VAL A 109 -25.90 -14.02 14.57
CA VAL A 109 -25.02 -13.92 15.74
C VAL A 109 -23.56 -13.87 15.32
N ILE A 110 -23.06 -14.89 14.65
CA ILE A 110 -21.63 -15.03 14.38
C ILE A 110 -21.13 -13.95 13.41
N TRP A 111 -21.83 -13.76 12.31
CA TRP A 111 -21.47 -12.76 11.32
C TRP A 111 -21.48 -11.31 11.85
N PRO A 112 -22.56 -10.82 12.50
CA PRO A 112 -22.54 -9.48 13.08
C PRO A 112 -21.47 -9.30 14.16
N LEU A 113 -21.27 -10.30 15.02
CA LEU A 113 -20.24 -10.24 16.06
C LEU A 113 -18.84 -10.11 15.47
N MET A 114 -18.56 -10.85 14.41
CA MET A 114 -17.28 -10.73 13.67
C MET A 114 -17.12 -9.34 13.06
N MET A 115 -18.18 -8.78 12.46
CA MET A 115 -18.14 -7.42 11.90
C MET A 115 -17.85 -6.38 12.98
N VAL A 116 -18.57 -6.45 14.11
CA VAL A 116 -18.35 -5.53 15.23
C VAL A 116 -16.91 -5.64 15.75
N THR A 117 -16.37 -6.84 15.88
CA THR A 117 -14.99 -7.08 16.33
C THR A 117 -13.98 -6.42 15.40
N ILE A 118 -14.13 -6.58 14.07
CA ILE A 118 -13.22 -6.00 13.08
C ILE A 118 -13.29 -4.46 13.11
N VAL A 119 -14.49 -3.89 13.19
CA VAL A 119 -14.68 -2.45 13.25
C VAL A 119 -14.11 -1.89 14.54
N ALA A 120 -14.39 -2.50 15.68
CA ALA A 120 -13.86 -2.09 16.99
C ALA A 120 -12.33 -2.13 16.99
N GLU A 121 -11.73 -3.22 16.51
CA GLU A 121 -10.29 -3.33 16.38
C GLU A 121 -9.72 -2.23 15.47
N GLY A 122 -10.34 -1.95 14.32
CA GLY A 122 -9.92 -0.89 13.40
C GLY A 122 -9.93 0.49 14.06
N ILE A 123 -10.96 0.80 14.84
CA ILE A 123 -11.07 2.06 15.60
C ILE A 123 -9.97 2.15 16.67
N LEU A 124 -9.79 1.09 17.47
CA LEU A 124 -8.78 1.06 18.54
C LEU A 124 -7.37 1.23 17.99
N VAL A 125 -7.06 0.50 16.91
CA VAL A 125 -5.76 0.59 16.22
C VAL A 125 -5.56 1.96 15.62
N GLY A 126 -6.56 2.51 14.93
CA GLY A 126 -6.50 3.83 14.35
C GLY A 126 -6.23 4.93 15.40
N ARG A 127 -6.88 4.84 16.57
CA ARG A 127 -6.64 5.75 17.71
C ARG A 127 -5.24 5.59 18.28
N THR A 128 -4.78 4.36 18.45
CA THR A 128 -3.45 4.06 18.99
C THR A 128 -2.35 4.57 18.06
N VAL A 129 -2.48 4.30 16.75
CA VAL A 129 -1.53 4.79 15.74
C VAL A 129 -1.52 6.31 15.70
N LYS A 130 -2.68 6.96 15.71
CA LYS A 130 -2.78 8.41 15.72
C LYS A 130 -2.07 9.01 16.95
N LYS A 131 -2.35 8.49 18.15
CA LYS A 131 -1.73 8.96 19.38
C LYS A 131 -0.21 8.86 19.32
N ARG A 132 0.32 7.68 19.01
CA ARG A 132 1.78 7.44 18.95
C ARG A 132 2.46 8.20 17.82
N ALA A 133 1.81 8.29 16.63
CA ALA A 133 2.37 9.05 15.53
C ALA A 133 2.46 10.55 15.84
N THR A 134 1.50 11.11 16.57
CA THR A 134 1.56 12.50 17.04
C THR A 134 2.69 12.72 18.07
N GLU A 135 2.97 11.73 18.91
CA GLU A 135 4.09 11.78 19.87
C GLU A 135 5.46 11.74 19.17
N TYR A 136 5.61 10.92 18.12
CA TYR A 136 6.88 10.76 17.40
C TYR A 136 7.14 11.78 16.30
N PHE A 137 6.07 12.29 15.66
CA PHE A 137 6.15 13.15 14.47
C PHE A 137 5.15 14.33 14.58
N PRO A 138 5.28 15.23 15.56
CA PRO A 138 4.32 16.31 15.79
C PRO A 138 4.17 17.26 14.59
N ASP A 139 5.24 17.44 13.81
CA ASP A 139 5.30 18.39 12.69
C ASP A 139 4.88 17.80 11.33
N ASP A 140 4.36 16.55 11.31
CA ASP A 140 3.96 15.92 10.05
C ASP A 140 2.53 16.35 9.67
N ASP A 141 2.40 17.06 8.55
CA ASP A 141 1.10 17.53 8.01
C ASP A 141 0.11 16.40 7.74
N LEU A 142 0.60 15.17 7.55
CA LEU A 142 -0.21 14.01 7.23
C LEU A 142 -0.74 13.23 8.45
N LEU A 143 -0.56 13.76 9.66
CA LEU A 143 -1.18 13.21 10.88
C LEU A 143 -2.72 13.22 10.78
N ARG A 144 -3.28 14.19 10.03
CA ARG A 144 -4.71 14.21 9.75
C ARG A 144 -5.07 13.01 8.88
N GLY A 145 -5.94 12.13 9.39
CA GLY A 145 -6.39 10.95 8.67
C GLY A 145 -5.49 9.71 8.82
N ILE A 146 -4.39 9.79 9.59
CA ILE A 146 -3.49 8.64 9.78
C ILE A 146 -4.17 7.46 10.47
N GLY A 147 -5.12 7.71 11.37
CA GLY A 147 -5.92 6.66 12.03
C GLY A 147 -6.80 5.91 11.05
N MET A 148 -7.46 6.61 10.12
CA MET A 148 -8.25 5.99 9.06
C MET A 148 -7.36 5.21 8.09
N TYR A 149 -6.21 5.78 7.73
CA TYR A 149 -5.22 5.10 6.89
C TYR A 149 -4.76 3.77 7.53
N ALA A 150 -4.46 3.79 8.83
CA ALA A 150 -4.08 2.60 9.58
C ALA A 150 -5.21 1.55 9.61
N ALA A 151 -6.44 1.97 9.88
CA ALA A 151 -7.61 1.08 9.88
C ALA A 151 -7.84 0.44 8.50
N MET A 152 -7.76 1.23 7.41
CA MET A 152 -7.92 0.72 6.05
C MET A 152 -6.80 -0.24 5.65
N ARG A 153 -5.56 0.03 6.07
CA ARG A 153 -4.44 -0.89 5.83
C ARG A 153 -4.60 -2.20 6.61
N GLN A 154 -5.14 -2.14 7.82
CA GLN A 154 -5.42 -3.31 8.64
C GLN A 154 -6.43 -4.25 7.97
N LEU A 155 -7.46 -3.70 7.29
CA LEU A 155 -8.46 -4.50 6.56
C LEU A 155 -7.87 -5.24 5.36
N GLN A 156 -6.76 -4.76 4.83
CA GLN A 156 -6.10 -5.43 3.70
C GLN A 156 -5.39 -6.69 4.18
N PHE A 157 -5.60 -7.78 3.43
CA PHE A 157 -4.90 -9.04 3.69
C PHE A 157 -3.38 -8.85 3.57
N ARG A 158 -2.60 -9.29 4.57
CA ARG A 158 -1.17 -8.99 4.68
C ARG A 158 -0.36 -9.28 3.40
N ARG A 159 -0.66 -10.40 2.71
CA ARG A 159 0.03 -10.78 1.47
C ARG A 159 -0.29 -9.87 0.28
N LEU A 160 -1.44 -9.19 0.32
CA LEU A 160 -1.93 -8.30 -0.72
C LEU A 160 -1.71 -6.82 -0.40
N ARG A 161 -1.12 -6.50 0.76
CA ARG A 161 -0.83 -5.11 1.13
C ARG A 161 0.20 -4.49 0.19
N LEU A 162 -0.12 -3.31 -0.31
CA LEU A 162 0.79 -2.48 -1.10
C LEU A 162 0.95 -1.12 -0.40
N PRO A 163 2.20 -0.66 -0.20
CA PRO A 163 3.49 -1.32 -0.36
C PRO A 163 3.64 -2.58 0.50
N LYS A 164 4.49 -3.51 0.07
CA LYS A 164 4.69 -4.79 0.79
C LYS A 164 5.15 -4.56 2.24
N PRO A 165 4.70 -5.41 3.19
CA PRO A 165 5.16 -5.35 4.57
C PRO A 165 6.68 -5.52 4.67
N LYS A 166 7.33 -4.63 5.43
CA LYS A 166 8.78 -4.66 5.70
C LYS A 166 9.12 -5.43 6.97
N LEU A 167 8.29 -5.25 8.00
CA LEU A 167 8.51 -5.85 9.30
C LEU A 167 7.82 -7.22 9.39
N LYS A 168 8.43 -8.11 10.14
CA LYS A 168 7.79 -9.38 10.53
C LYS A 168 6.86 -9.15 11.72
N VAL A 169 5.93 -10.09 11.93
CA VAL A 169 5.05 -10.07 13.10
C VAL A 169 5.88 -10.17 14.37
N GLY A 170 5.65 -9.26 15.31
CA GLY A 170 6.39 -9.17 16.57
C GLY A 170 7.61 -8.24 16.54
N GLU A 171 8.01 -7.72 15.38
CA GLU A 171 9.11 -6.75 15.30
C GLU A 171 8.66 -5.36 15.81
N ASN A 172 9.60 -4.61 16.38
CA ASN A 172 9.32 -3.28 16.89
C ASN A 172 9.13 -2.28 15.75
N PRO A 173 7.96 -1.60 15.67
CA PRO A 173 7.65 -0.66 14.60
C PRO A 173 8.34 0.70 14.73
N VAL A 174 8.96 1.01 15.89
CA VAL A 174 9.63 2.31 16.10
C VAL A 174 10.86 2.40 15.22
N PRO A 175 11.03 3.47 14.42
CA PRO A 175 12.22 3.68 13.60
C PRO A 175 13.51 3.63 14.42
N LYS A 176 14.58 3.07 13.84
CA LYS A 176 15.88 2.99 14.53
C LYS A 176 16.44 4.37 14.93
N SER A 177 16.05 5.43 14.21
CA SER A 177 16.43 6.82 14.49
C SER A 177 15.74 7.40 15.74
N LEU A 178 14.72 6.74 16.27
CA LEU A 178 13.92 7.17 17.42
C LEU A 178 14.03 6.20 18.62
N ARG A 179 14.93 5.22 18.54
CA ARG A 179 15.21 4.25 19.61
C ARG A 179 16.37 4.68 20.54
#